data_61718c56ef705efddc676f8305b17ab5
#
_entry.id   61718c56ef705efddc676f8305b17ab5
#
_cell.length_a   1.000
_cell.length_b   1.000
_cell.length_c   1.000
_cell.angle_alpha   90.00
_cell.angle_beta   90.00
_cell.angle_gamma   90.00
#
_symmetry.space_group_name_H-M   'P 1'
#
loop_
_entity.id
_entity.type
_entity.pdbx_description
1 polymer ?
#
loop_
_entity_poly.entity_id
_entity_poly.type
_entity_poly.pdbx_seq_one_letter_code
_entity_poly.pdbx_strand_id
1 'polypeptide(L)'
;MSQLGEINEGRIFQAKGQLYSCLELLGGDADLARTFAGGQFATIYLSPRDYHRVHMPCAGQVRTSIAIPGELFSVNETTAHQVPRLFARNERLVTVFDTPRGPMAMVLVGAMIVAGIETVWGGQALPMSRRIQRLDYRPEACAIELAKGEEMGRFKLGSTVVLLLPRGKVSWEPAFSAGSRTRMGERLGSFN
;
A
#
# COMPACT_ATOMS: atom_id res chain seq x y z
N MET A 1 11.41 7.27 -0.68
CA MET A 1 11.04 6.00 -0.02
C MET A 1 11.27 6.13 1.46
N SER A 2 10.26 5.81 2.30
CA SER A 2 10.44 5.90 3.75
C SER A 2 11.14 4.66 4.31
N GLN A 3 10.67 3.48 3.94
CA GLN A 3 11.20 2.20 4.39
C GLN A 3 11.04 1.13 3.31
N LEU A 4 11.90 0.12 3.31
CA LEU A 4 11.76 -1.12 2.56
C LEU A 4 12.43 -2.26 3.34
N GLY A 5 12.01 -3.48 3.12
CA GLY A 5 12.57 -4.63 3.81
C GLY A 5 11.67 -5.86 3.80
N GLU A 6 11.93 -6.75 4.74
CA GLU A 6 11.16 -7.98 4.94
C GLU A 6 10.07 -7.83 6.00
N ILE A 7 8.99 -8.57 5.81
CA ILE A 7 7.91 -8.69 6.79
C ILE A 7 8.29 -9.81 7.76
N ASN A 8 8.94 -9.44 8.86
CA ASN A 8 9.45 -10.40 9.83
C ASN A 8 8.40 -10.70 10.91
N GLU A 9 8.09 -12.00 11.12
CA GLU A 9 7.10 -12.46 12.09
C GLU A 9 5.75 -11.70 11.98
N GLY A 10 5.33 -11.41 10.74
CA GLY A 10 4.10 -10.66 10.48
C GLY A 10 4.18 -9.16 10.83
N ARG A 11 5.38 -8.62 11.07
CA ARG A 11 5.59 -7.21 11.42
C ARG A 11 6.33 -6.47 10.33
N ILE A 12 5.94 -5.22 10.16
CA ILE A 12 6.49 -4.26 9.19
C ILE A 12 7.19 -3.14 9.96
N PHE A 13 8.37 -2.78 9.51
CA PHE A 13 9.13 -1.68 10.09
C PHE A 13 8.55 -0.33 9.66
N GLN A 14 8.22 0.51 10.63
CA GLN A 14 7.70 1.87 10.40
C GLN A 14 8.80 2.92 10.46
N ALA A 15 9.51 2.96 11.57
CA ALA A 15 10.61 3.86 11.87
C ALA A 15 11.42 3.27 13.04
N LYS A 16 12.54 3.91 13.43
CA LYS A 16 13.38 3.43 14.54
C LYS A 16 12.54 3.19 15.80
N GLY A 17 12.55 1.95 16.30
CA GLY A 17 11.80 1.52 17.47
C GLY A 17 10.29 1.31 17.25
N GLN A 18 9.79 1.50 16.04
CA GLN A 18 8.36 1.35 15.72
C GLN A 18 8.14 0.24 14.69
N LEU A 19 7.31 -0.72 15.06
CA LEU A 19 6.81 -1.79 14.20
C LEU A 19 5.29 -1.79 14.23
N TYR A 20 4.67 -2.28 13.16
CA TYR A 20 3.23 -2.53 13.13
C TYR A 20 2.91 -3.87 12.49
N SER A 21 1.74 -4.42 12.80
CA SER A 21 1.31 -5.72 12.32
C SER A 21 0.83 -5.65 10.86
N CYS A 22 1.29 -6.57 10.02
CA CYS A 22 0.74 -6.77 8.69
C CYS A 22 -0.75 -7.15 8.76
N LEU A 23 -1.15 -7.95 9.74
CA LEU A 23 -2.56 -8.30 9.99
C LEU A 23 -3.41 -7.04 10.26
N GLU A 24 -2.94 -6.14 11.14
CA GLU A 24 -3.65 -4.89 11.42
C GLU A 24 -3.71 -4.00 10.17
N LEU A 25 -2.60 -3.89 9.42
CA LEU A 25 -2.56 -3.11 8.18
C LEU A 25 -3.62 -3.57 7.19
N LEU A 26 -3.84 -4.88 7.09
CA LEU A 26 -4.80 -5.52 6.17
C LEU A 26 -6.23 -5.63 6.75
N GLY A 27 -6.52 -4.90 7.85
CA GLY A 27 -7.86 -4.85 8.44
C GLY A 27 -8.28 -6.08 9.21
N GLY A 28 -7.33 -6.90 9.67
CA GLY A 28 -7.60 -8.13 10.42
C GLY A 28 -7.82 -9.37 9.53
N ASP A 29 -7.60 -9.26 8.22
CA ASP A 29 -7.72 -10.39 7.28
C ASP A 29 -6.52 -11.34 7.45
N ALA A 30 -6.76 -12.46 8.16
CA ALA A 30 -5.71 -13.43 8.48
C ALA A 30 -5.19 -14.19 7.25
N ASP A 31 -6.01 -14.40 6.24
CA ASP A 31 -5.62 -15.09 5.00
C ASP A 31 -4.69 -14.22 4.17
N LEU A 32 -5.03 -12.94 4.03
CA LEU A 32 -4.13 -11.98 3.39
C LEU A 32 -2.83 -11.80 4.19
N ALA A 33 -2.89 -11.73 5.52
CA ALA A 33 -1.69 -11.61 6.34
C ALA A 33 -0.77 -12.82 6.17
N ARG A 34 -1.31 -14.05 6.08
CA ARG A 34 -0.53 -15.27 5.77
C ARG A 34 0.11 -15.24 4.39
N THR A 35 -0.61 -14.71 3.40
CA THR A 35 -0.10 -14.56 2.03
C THR A 35 1.18 -13.74 1.95
N PHE A 36 1.28 -12.70 2.78
CA PHE A 36 2.45 -11.80 2.80
C PHE A 36 3.43 -12.09 3.95
N ALA A 37 3.20 -13.12 4.75
CA ALA A 37 4.10 -13.50 5.85
C ALA A 37 5.50 -13.89 5.32
N GLY A 38 6.56 -13.31 5.91
CA GLY A 38 7.94 -13.49 5.44
C GLY A 38 8.20 -12.89 4.06
N GLY A 39 7.26 -12.12 3.53
CA GLY A 39 7.37 -11.41 2.27
C GLY A 39 8.16 -10.11 2.41
N GLN A 40 8.00 -9.23 1.43
CA GLN A 40 8.71 -7.95 1.38
C GLN A 40 7.75 -6.79 1.28
N PHE A 41 8.19 -5.63 1.77
CA PHE A 41 7.42 -4.40 1.70
C PHE A 41 8.27 -3.22 1.24
N ALA A 42 7.58 -2.21 0.69
CA ALA A 42 8.12 -0.88 0.50
C ALA A 42 7.09 0.17 0.94
N THR A 43 7.50 1.11 1.76
CA THR A 43 6.69 2.26 2.20
C THR A 43 7.16 3.51 1.47
N ILE A 44 6.30 4.11 0.67
CA ILE A 44 6.59 5.26 -0.18
C ILE A 44 5.74 6.44 0.29
N TYR A 45 6.38 7.43 0.87
CA TYR A 45 5.73 8.67 1.29
C TYR A 45 5.66 9.65 0.12
N LEU A 46 4.50 10.27 -0.05
CA LEU A 46 4.22 11.32 -1.01
C LEU A 46 3.93 12.62 -0.23
N SER A 47 4.87 13.57 -0.25
CA SER A 47 4.64 14.87 0.37
C SER A 47 3.56 15.65 -0.39
N PRO A 48 2.94 16.69 0.20
CA PRO A 48 1.92 17.49 -0.49
C PRO A 48 2.37 18.14 -1.80
N ARG A 49 3.67 18.23 -2.04
CA ARG A 49 4.28 18.80 -3.26
C ARG A 49 4.59 17.76 -4.32
N ASP A 50 4.47 16.47 -3.98
CA ASP A 50 4.82 15.38 -4.89
C ASP A 50 3.65 15.04 -5.82
N TYR A 51 3.90 14.16 -6.75
CA TYR A 51 2.88 13.59 -7.63
C TYR A 51 2.00 12.61 -6.85
N HIS A 52 0.67 12.76 -6.93
CA HIS A 52 -0.28 12.04 -6.08
C HIS A 52 -1.04 10.90 -6.76
N ARG A 53 -0.78 10.64 -8.03
CA ARG A 53 -1.33 9.46 -8.69
C ARG A 53 -0.45 8.25 -8.39
N VAL A 54 -1.10 7.10 -8.23
CA VAL A 54 -0.44 5.83 -7.93
C VAL A 54 -0.57 4.92 -9.14
N HIS A 55 0.55 4.38 -9.60
CA HIS A 55 0.62 3.57 -10.80
C HIS A 55 1.04 2.14 -10.46
N MET A 56 0.61 1.23 -11.31
CA MET A 56 0.90 -0.20 -11.17
C MET A 56 2.40 -0.48 -11.36
N PRO A 57 3.07 -1.11 -10.39
CA PRO A 57 4.48 -1.50 -10.54
C PRO A 57 4.68 -2.65 -11.52
N CYS A 58 3.66 -3.47 -11.73
CA CYS A 58 3.59 -4.52 -12.73
C CYS A 58 2.15 -4.70 -13.20
N ALA A 59 1.92 -5.44 -14.27
CA ALA A 59 0.59 -5.79 -14.71
C ALA A 59 -0.11 -6.66 -13.65
N GLY A 60 -1.41 -6.48 -13.47
CA GLY A 60 -2.20 -7.25 -12.52
C GLY A 60 -3.70 -7.02 -12.66
N GLN A 61 -4.46 -7.97 -12.18
CA GLN A 61 -5.92 -7.94 -12.12
C GLN A 61 -6.36 -7.64 -10.69
N VAL A 62 -7.30 -6.73 -10.52
CA VAL A 62 -7.89 -6.43 -9.20
C VAL A 62 -8.66 -7.63 -8.71
N ARG A 63 -8.26 -8.18 -7.55
CA ARG A 63 -8.97 -9.27 -6.88
C ARG A 63 -9.91 -8.77 -5.81
N THR A 64 -9.44 -7.87 -4.95
CA THR A 64 -10.18 -7.41 -3.78
C THR A 64 -9.79 -5.97 -3.45
N SER A 65 -10.77 -5.15 -3.08
CA SER A 65 -10.56 -3.85 -2.43
C SER A 65 -11.18 -3.85 -1.05
N ILE A 66 -10.43 -3.38 -0.04
CA ILE A 66 -10.89 -3.29 1.34
C ILE A 66 -10.70 -1.87 1.84
N ALA A 67 -11.79 -1.15 2.02
CA ALA A 67 -11.79 0.16 2.65
C ALA A 67 -11.85 -0.01 4.18
N ILE A 68 -10.82 0.45 4.86
CA ILE A 68 -10.66 0.29 6.29
C ILE A 68 -10.75 1.67 6.94
N PRO A 69 -11.79 1.93 7.75
CA PRO A 69 -11.90 3.18 8.49
C PRO A 69 -10.79 3.28 9.53
N GLY A 70 -10.43 4.48 9.87
CA GLY A 70 -9.37 4.73 10.83
C GLY A 70 -9.28 6.19 11.20
N GLU A 71 -8.15 6.55 11.77
CA GLU A 71 -7.80 7.92 12.12
C GLU A 71 -7.20 8.65 10.91
N LEU A 72 -6.95 9.94 11.08
CA LEU A 72 -6.37 10.80 10.06
C LEU A 72 -5.15 11.53 10.62
N PHE A 73 -4.24 10.79 11.25
CA PHE A 73 -2.96 11.39 11.63
C PHE A 73 -2.22 11.93 10.42
N SER A 74 -1.59 13.08 10.56
CA SER A 74 -0.61 13.52 9.57
C SER A 74 0.45 12.46 9.36
N VAL A 75 0.87 12.27 8.12
CA VAL A 75 1.96 11.35 7.77
C VAL A 75 3.16 12.16 7.33
N ASN A 76 4.23 12.09 8.10
CA ASN A 76 5.54 12.68 7.84
C ASN A 76 6.59 11.95 8.69
N GLU A 77 7.83 12.33 8.56
CA GLU A 77 8.94 11.70 9.29
C GLU A 77 8.74 11.78 10.82
N THR A 78 8.34 12.93 11.34
CA THR A 78 8.12 13.14 12.78
C THR A 78 7.02 12.21 13.31
N THR A 79 5.87 12.18 12.66
CA THR A 79 4.74 11.33 13.10
C THR A 79 5.04 9.85 12.93
N ALA A 80 5.81 9.46 11.90
CA ALA A 80 6.26 8.08 11.74
C ALA A 80 7.14 7.60 12.90
N HIS A 81 7.87 8.51 13.56
CA HIS A 81 8.66 8.18 14.75
C HIS A 81 7.85 8.24 16.06
N GLN A 82 6.85 9.10 16.15
CA GLN A 82 6.14 9.40 17.40
C GLN A 82 4.82 8.64 17.55
N VAL A 83 4.13 8.34 16.47
CA VAL A 83 2.82 7.69 16.50
C VAL A 83 2.98 6.18 16.29
N PRO A 84 2.78 5.35 17.32
CA PRO A 84 2.84 3.91 17.16
C PRO A 84 1.78 3.40 16.18
N ARG A 85 2.17 2.49 15.30
CA ARG A 85 1.30 1.83 14.30
C ARG A 85 0.58 2.82 13.38
N LEU A 86 1.22 3.94 13.04
CA LEU A 86 0.64 5.05 12.27
C LEU A 86 -0.13 4.57 11.04
N PHE A 87 0.51 3.76 10.20
CA PHE A 87 -0.06 3.31 8.93
C PHE A 87 -1.22 2.31 9.10
N ALA A 88 -1.22 1.53 10.19
CA ALA A 88 -2.29 0.59 10.51
C ALA A 88 -3.47 1.26 11.27
N ARG A 89 -3.27 2.47 11.80
CA ARG A 89 -4.31 3.25 12.49
C ARG A 89 -5.05 4.21 11.57
N ASN A 90 -4.38 4.77 10.59
CA ASN A 90 -5.03 5.68 9.64
C ASN A 90 -6.02 4.93 8.74
N GLU A 91 -7.09 5.65 8.32
CA GLU A 91 -7.98 5.13 7.29
C GLU A 91 -7.17 4.78 6.03
N ARG A 92 -7.54 3.73 5.34
CA ARG A 92 -6.77 3.23 4.21
C ARG A 92 -7.58 2.36 3.28
N LEU A 93 -7.13 2.29 2.05
CA LEU A 93 -7.63 1.38 1.04
C LEU A 93 -6.57 0.31 0.77
N VAL A 94 -6.90 -0.95 1.02
CA VAL A 94 -6.10 -2.10 0.61
C VAL A 94 -6.64 -2.59 -0.72
N THR A 95 -5.81 -2.67 -1.75
CA THR A 95 -6.16 -3.33 -3.01
C THR A 95 -5.21 -4.50 -3.24
N VAL A 96 -5.78 -5.68 -3.44
CA VAL A 96 -5.04 -6.90 -3.75
C VAL A 96 -5.17 -7.18 -5.23
N PHE A 97 -4.05 -7.43 -5.87
CA PHE A 97 -3.93 -7.76 -7.28
C PHE A 97 -3.42 -9.18 -7.45
N ASP A 98 -3.98 -9.90 -8.40
CA ASP A 98 -3.38 -11.10 -8.96
C ASP A 98 -2.44 -10.68 -10.09
N THR A 99 -1.16 -11.05 -9.97
CA THR A 99 -0.13 -10.74 -10.96
C THR A 99 0.49 -12.02 -11.50
N PRO A 100 1.15 -11.99 -12.65
CA PRO A 100 1.88 -13.16 -13.17
C PRO A 100 2.97 -13.71 -12.22
N ARG A 101 3.35 -12.92 -11.21
CA ARG A 101 4.38 -13.29 -10.22
C ARG A 101 3.81 -13.65 -8.84
N GLY A 102 2.49 -13.74 -8.74
CA GLY A 102 1.75 -13.99 -7.51
C GLY A 102 1.00 -12.77 -7.00
N PRO A 103 0.33 -12.87 -5.85
CA PRO A 103 -0.45 -11.78 -5.32
C PRO A 103 0.42 -10.58 -4.92
N MET A 104 -0.12 -9.38 -5.07
CA MET A 104 0.49 -8.12 -4.66
C MET A 104 -0.58 -7.30 -3.94
N ALA A 105 -0.24 -6.64 -2.84
CA ALA A 105 -1.13 -5.69 -2.23
C ALA A 105 -0.54 -4.27 -2.27
N MET A 106 -1.38 -3.30 -2.62
CA MET A 106 -1.09 -1.88 -2.51
C MET A 106 -2.03 -1.27 -1.48
N VAL A 107 -1.44 -0.72 -0.42
CA VAL A 107 -2.20 -0.08 0.65
C VAL A 107 -2.01 1.43 0.54
N LEU A 108 -3.07 2.11 0.18
CA LEU A 108 -3.13 3.57 0.10
C LEU A 108 -3.58 4.09 1.47
N VAL A 109 -2.67 4.73 2.20
CA VAL A 109 -2.94 5.21 3.56
C VAL A 109 -3.35 6.67 3.51
N GLY A 110 -4.51 7.00 4.05
CA GLY A 110 -5.02 8.35 4.21
C GLY A 110 -4.27 9.13 5.30
N ALA A 111 -4.44 10.44 5.29
CA ALA A 111 -3.90 11.35 6.31
C ALA A 111 -4.77 12.60 6.42
N MET A 112 -4.54 13.43 7.44
CA MET A 112 -5.37 14.60 7.79
C MET A 112 -5.72 15.51 6.59
N ILE A 113 -4.77 15.72 5.67
CA ILE A 113 -4.94 16.62 4.53
C ILE A 113 -5.24 15.89 3.21
N VAL A 114 -5.35 14.56 3.22
CA VAL A 114 -5.47 13.75 1.99
C VAL A 114 -6.79 13.98 1.24
N ALA A 115 -7.82 14.41 1.92
CA ALA A 115 -9.14 14.73 1.37
C ALA A 115 -9.83 13.59 0.56
N GLY A 116 -9.21 12.43 0.42
CA GLY A 116 -9.80 11.26 -0.21
C GLY A 116 -8.82 10.41 -1.02
N ILE A 117 -9.22 9.16 -1.22
CA ILE A 117 -8.55 8.18 -2.07
C ILE A 117 -9.53 7.76 -3.16
N GLU A 118 -9.08 7.75 -4.40
CA GLU A 118 -9.86 7.34 -5.56
C GLU A 118 -9.17 6.20 -6.29
N THR A 119 -9.96 5.29 -6.86
CA THR A 119 -9.48 4.25 -7.79
C THR A 119 -10.04 4.52 -9.19
N VAL A 120 -9.33 4.11 -10.22
CA VAL A 120 -9.78 4.32 -11.61
C VAL A 120 -11.01 3.47 -11.98
N TRP A 121 -11.27 2.39 -11.24
CA TRP A 121 -12.40 1.49 -11.49
C TRP A 121 -13.62 1.73 -10.60
N GLY A 122 -13.47 2.35 -9.44
CA GLY A 122 -14.54 2.53 -8.46
C GLY A 122 -14.76 3.97 -8.03
N GLY A 123 -14.00 4.93 -8.56
CA GLY A 123 -14.08 6.31 -8.15
C GLY A 123 -13.61 6.51 -6.71
N GLN A 124 -14.31 7.34 -5.94
CA GLN A 124 -13.93 7.67 -4.57
C GLN A 124 -14.13 6.47 -3.63
N ALA A 125 -13.03 5.98 -3.07
CA ALA A 125 -13.00 4.84 -2.16
C ALA A 125 -12.96 5.24 -0.67
N LEU A 126 -12.45 6.43 -0.36
CA LEU A 126 -12.37 6.98 1.00
C LEU A 126 -12.60 8.51 0.98
N PRO A 127 -13.20 9.10 2.05
CA PRO A 127 -13.82 8.42 3.19
C PRO A 127 -15.13 7.75 2.81
N MET A 128 -15.45 6.57 3.35
CA MET A 128 -16.69 5.87 3.04
C MET A 128 -17.60 5.66 4.25
N SER A 129 -17.27 4.72 5.12
CA SER A 129 -18.11 4.37 6.26
C SER A 129 -17.30 4.16 7.53
N ARG A 130 -18.01 4.05 8.67
CA ARG A 130 -17.37 3.68 9.94
C ARG A 130 -17.08 2.18 10.09
N ARG A 131 -17.36 1.38 9.05
CA ARG A 131 -17.15 -0.07 9.04
C ARG A 131 -16.24 -0.45 7.90
N ILE A 132 -15.49 -1.53 8.08
CA ILE A 132 -14.70 -2.12 6.99
C ILE A 132 -15.64 -2.54 5.88
N GLN A 133 -15.31 -2.14 4.66
CA GLN A 133 -16.03 -2.53 3.45
C GLN A 133 -15.08 -3.30 2.55
N ARG A 134 -15.50 -4.52 2.18
CA ARG A 134 -14.76 -5.39 1.29
C ARG A 134 -15.56 -5.59 0.01
N LEU A 135 -14.89 -5.43 -1.13
CA LEU A 135 -15.42 -5.72 -2.47
C LEU A 135 -14.49 -6.73 -3.14
N ASP A 136 -15.03 -7.91 -3.42
CA ASP A 136 -14.32 -8.94 -4.17
C ASP A 136 -14.76 -8.89 -5.63
N TYR A 137 -13.81 -8.81 -6.54
CA TYR A 137 -14.03 -8.70 -7.98
C TYR A 137 -13.93 -10.10 -8.60
N ARG A 138 -15.01 -10.53 -9.26
CA ARG A 138 -15.05 -11.85 -9.90
C ARG A 138 -14.60 -11.73 -11.36
N PRO A 139 -13.59 -12.51 -11.80
CA PRO A 139 -13.08 -12.45 -13.17
C PRO A 139 -14.17 -12.67 -14.23
N GLU A 140 -15.14 -13.53 -13.93
CA GLU A 140 -16.20 -13.94 -14.87
C GLU A 140 -17.19 -12.81 -15.19
N ALA A 141 -17.33 -11.81 -14.30
CA ALA A 141 -18.32 -10.75 -14.46
C ALA A 141 -17.74 -9.51 -15.16
N CYS A 142 -16.59 -9.06 -14.72
CA CYS A 142 -15.86 -7.91 -15.27
C CYS A 142 -14.46 -7.89 -14.69
N ALA A 143 -13.48 -8.39 -15.43
CA ALA A 143 -12.08 -8.32 -15.03
C ALA A 143 -11.59 -6.86 -15.08
N ILE A 144 -11.05 -6.38 -13.97
CA ILE A 144 -10.38 -5.08 -13.91
C ILE A 144 -8.88 -5.33 -14.03
N GLU A 145 -8.36 -5.23 -15.23
CA GLU A 145 -6.95 -5.44 -15.53
C GLU A 145 -6.24 -4.11 -15.72
N LEU A 146 -5.05 -4.00 -15.15
CA LEU A 146 -4.20 -2.83 -15.26
C LEU A 146 -2.81 -3.27 -15.73
N ALA A 147 -2.31 -2.63 -16.77
CA ALA A 147 -0.96 -2.83 -17.25
C ALA A 147 0.07 -2.16 -16.33
N LYS A 148 1.33 -2.58 -16.44
CA LYS A 148 2.43 -1.89 -15.76
C LYS A 148 2.47 -0.41 -16.17
N GLY A 149 2.55 0.48 -15.17
CA GLY A 149 2.58 1.92 -15.38
C GLY A 149 1.21 2.58 -15.51
N GLU A 150 0.12 1.83 -15.64
CA GLU A 150 -1.23 2.40 -15.62
C GLU A 150 -1.57 2.95 -14.23
N GLU A 151 -2.36 4.02 -14.20
CA GLU A 151 -2.88 4.58 -12.97
C GLU A 151 -3.86 3.59 -12.32
N MET A 152 -3.62 3.21 -11.06
CA MET A 152 -4.55 2.43 -10.29
C MET A 152 -5.49 3.30 -9.45
N GLY A 153 -5.06 4.50 -9.12
CA GLY A 153 -5.79 5.41 -8.25
C GLY A 153 -4.95 6.62 -7.86
N ARG A 154 -5.50 7.44 -6.99
CA ARG A 154 -4.86 8.69 -6.57
C ARG A 154 -5.28 9.12 -5.17
N PHE A 155 -4.42 9.91 -4.56
CA PHE A 155 -4.78 10.76 -3.43
C PHE A 155 -5.16 12.15 -3.92
N LYS A 156 -6.11 12.80 -3.27
CA LYS A 156 -6.42 14.21 -3.60
C LYS A 156 -5.32 15.16 -3.16
N LEU A 157 -4.59 14.81 -2.09
CA LEU A 157 -3.41 15.52 -1.62
C LEU A 157 -2.56 14.61 -0.73
N GLY A 158 -1.27 14.46 -1.02
CA GLY A 158 -0.21 13.81 -0.23
C GLY A 158 -0.61 12.49 0.45
N SER A 159 0.22 11.56 0.69
CA SER A 159 0.10 10.50 1.67
C SER A 159 1.14 9.36 1.50
N THR A 160 0.75 8.11 1.75
CA THR A 160 1.69 6.99 1.77
C THR A 160 1.11 5.78 1.06
N VAL A 161 1.92 5.15 0.24
CA VAL A 161 1.64 3.82 -0.33
C VAL A 161 2.52 2.80 0.38
N VAL A 162 1.91 1.71 0.85
CA VAL A 162 2.64 0.52 1.31
C VAL A 162 2.41 -0.59 0.29
N LEU A 163 3.49 -1.04 -0.34
CA LEU A 163 3.51 -2.17 -1.26
C LEU A 163 3.88 -3.43 -0.48
N LEU A 164 3.11 -4.51 -0.65
CA LEU A 164 3.38 -5.82 -0.07
C LEU A 164 3.51 -6.86 -1.16
N LEU A 165 4.55 -7.68 -1.05
CA LEU A 165 4.87 -8.76 -1.99
C LEU A 165 5.17 -10.05 -1.22
N PRO A 166 4.80 -11.24 -1.73
CA PRO A 166 5.08 -12.50 -1.09
C PRO A 166 6.59 -12.79 -0.99
N ARG A 167 6.93 -13.73 -0.13
CA ARG A 167 8.32 -14.15 0.11
C ARG A 167 9.04 -14.57 -1.18
N GLY A 168 10.26 -14.06 -1.35
CA GLY A 168 11.17 -14.44 -2.44
C GLY A 168 10.75 -13.97 -3.82
N LYS A 169 9.76 -13.07 -3.93
CA LYS A 169 9.25 -12.61 -5.24
C LYS A 169 9.91 -11.36 -5.77
N VAL A 170 10.65 -10.61 -4.95
CA VAL A 170 11.32 -9.39 -5.40
C VAL A 170 12.72 -9.28 -4.82
N SER A 171 13.63 -8.74 -5.61
CA SER A 171 14.93 -8.25 -5.19
C SER A 171 14.94 -6.73 -5.37
N TRP A 172 15.11 -5.99 -4.28
CA TRP A 172 15.17 -4.53 -4.32
C TRP A 172 16.47 -4.07 -4.99
N GLU A 173 16.41 -2.98 -5.75
CA GLU A 173 17.62 -2.36 -6.29
C GLU A 173 18.53 -1.88 -5.14
N PRO A 174 19.83 -2.20 -5.17
CA PRO A 174 20.78 -1.82 -4.11
C PRO A 174 20.89 -0.31 -3.87
N ALA A 175 20.50 0.50 -4.85
CA ALA A 175 20.50 1.95 -4.75
C ALA A 175 19.44 2.49 -3.78
N PHE A 176 18.44 1.67 -3.40
CA PHE A 176 17.38 2.10 -2.50
C PHE A 176 17.57 1.57 -1.09
N SER A 177 17.45 2.47 -0.15
CA SER A 177 17.42 2.21 1.29
C SER A 177 16.37 3.11 1.95
N ALA A 178 16.19 2.96 3.26
CA ALA A 178 15.38 3.90 4.03
C ALA A 178 15.85 5.36 3.82
N GLY A 179 14.91 6.26 3.58
CA GLY A 179 15.21 7.68 3.30
C GLY A 179 15.56 8.00 1.85
N SER A 180 15.80 7.02 0.97
CA SER A 180 16.09 7.28 -0.44
C SER A 180 14.94 8.00 -1.13
N ARG A 181 15.24 9.00 -1.96
CA ARG A 181 14.25 9.60 -2.85
C ARG A 181 13.96 8.65 -4.01
N THR A 182 12.70 8.60 -4.41
CA THR A 182 12.24 7.82 -5.57
C THR A 182 11.45 8.71 -6.50
N ARG A 183 11.46 8.38 -7.78
CA ARG A 183 10.69 9.10 -8.80
C ARG A 183 9.70 8.15 -9.45
N MET A 184 8.59 8.71 -9.93
CA MET A 184 7.64 7.96 -10.73
C MET A 184 8.32 7.36 -11.97
N GLY A 185 8.06 6.07 -12.23
CA GLY A 185 8.68 5.32 -13.34
C GLY A 185 10.08 4.76 -13.03
N GLU A 186 10.66 5.08 -11.88
CA GLU A 186 11.97 4.55 -11.47
C GLU A 186 11.86 3.09 -11.00
N ARG A 187 12.80 2.26 -11.43
CA ARG A 187 12.82 0.85 -11.07
C ARG A 187 13.24 0.67 -9.62
N LEU A 188 12.35 0.17 -8.79
CA LEU A 188 12.59 -0.08 -7.36
C LEU A 188 13.22 -1.46 -7.10
N GLY A 189 12.99 -2.41 -7.99
CA GLY A 189 13.43 -3.79 -7.85
C GLY A 189 13.08 -4.63 -9.07
N SER A 190 13.41 -5.90 -9.01
CA SER A 190 13.09 -6.90 -10.02
C SER A 190 12.31 -8.04 -9.41
N PHE A 191 11.36 -8.59 -10.15
CA PHE A 191 10.75 -9.85 -9.79
C PHE A 191 11.72 -11.00 -10.07
N ASN A 192 11.80 -11.92 -9.12
CA ASN A 192 12.60 -13.14 -9.23
C ASN A 192 11.87 -14.22 -10.04
#